data_5d1ac44c4ec7c756be1a256ffb6acb29
#
_entry.id   5d1ac44c4ec7c756be1a256ffb6acb29
#
_cell.length_a   1.000
_cell.length_b   1.000
_cell.length_c   1.000
_cell.angle_alpha   90.00
_cell.angle_beta   90.00
_cell.angle_gamma   90.00
#
_symmetry.space_group_name_H-M   'P 1'
#
loop_
_entity.id
_entity.type
_entity.pdbx_description
1 polymer ?
#
loop_
_entity_poly.entity_id
_entity_poly.type
_entity_poly.pdbx_seq_one_letter_code
_entity_poly.pdbx_strand_id
1 'polypeptide(L)'
;MSTFLEILSPSYLLFPALLGTAILGLVCPLIGSYLILRRTVFLGLTLPQIAAAGVSFTFWLQQTGFLLQWEQGERGIGMIGSLVFTFLGMGLLGYLEQRRKGIAEGRLAAAYALAGALTILFIVFNPAGQIEVLNLLKGEVIALSKGELRLLATVFGLVLVGMLLFRREFLLTSFDRDLAFLLKGRQIIWDVLLYLLAGVSIAFGVILAGPLLLFGFLVLPALAARPLVNSMSSFLWLSSVLGLAMAVFGFYSSVRLDLPLGPTDVALGCCLIFLAYALRRISPKRALALIVLSSFALWSYGCGTTTPPAPLPEAKALNNETLWLAKVKNSTGLSLLLPATNPLRSLAEMAGKVSSDYRQSVMDLLREDLRLELEQKGFRVTLPEQTDARFPAFPAEPGNAVRLAREGKLSGLIFVSEISRWEADSRQFVRVFADFKLVRTDDGSVLWERRIQRAVPTPSATNLGQAYTDSVKEVVHDLFAG
;
A
#
# COMPACT_ATOMS: atom_id res chain seq x y z
N MET A 1 2.10 -20.31 0.72
CA MET A 1 3.32 -19.45 0.67
C MET A 1 3.75 -19.31 -0.77
N SER A 2 3.60 -18.12 -1.33
CA SER A 2 4.07 -17.86 -2.70
C SER A 2 5.60 -17.91 -2.72
N THR A 3 6.15 -18.77 -3.58
CA THR A 3 7.58 -18.79 -3.86
C THR A 3 7.98 -17.51 -4.60
N PHE A 4 9.25 -17.10 -4.51
CA PHE A 4 9.73 -15.90 -5.23
C PHE A 4 9.37 -15.95 -6.74
N LEU A 5 9.39 -17.13 -7.34
CA LEU A 5 9.00 -17.34 -8.75
C LEU A 5 7.49 -17.16 -9.00
N GLU A 6 6.63 -17.47 -8.04
CA GLU A 6 5.19 -17.24 -8.15
C GLU A 6 4.86 -15.74 -8.12
N ILE A 7 5.55 -14.96 -7.29
CA ILE A 7 5.38 -13.49 -7.23
C ILE A 7 5.83 -12.83 -8.54
N LEU A 8 6.83 -13.38 -9.23
CA LEU A 8 7.26 -12.90 -10.55
C LEU A 8 6.39 -13.41 -11.70
N SER A 9 5.44 -14.30 -11.47
CA SER A 9 4.58 -14.82 -12.54
C SER A 9 3.55 -13.77 -12.98
N PRO A 10 3.28 -13.62 -14.31
CA PRO A 10 2.27 -12.69 -14.80
C PRO A 10 0.84 -12.98 -14.34
N SER A 11 0.59 -14.18 -13.83
CA SER A 11 -0.68 -14.62 -13.27
C SER A 11 -0.87 -14.19 -11.80
N TYR A 12 0.19 -13.67 -11.15
CA TYR A 12 0.11 -13.22 -9.77
C TYR A 12 -0.68 -11.91 -9.66
N LEU A 13 -1.61 -11.87 -8.72
CA LEU A 13 -2.53 -10.74 -8.53
C LEU A 13 -1.81 -9.38 -8.38
N LEU A 14 -0.68 -9.37 -7.67
CA LEU A 14 0.10 -8.16 -7.40
C LEU A 14 1.20 -7.89 -8.45
N PHE A 15 1.22 -8.62 -9.56
CA PHE A 15 2.19 -8.41 -10.63
C PHE A 15 2.21 -6.98 -11.19
N PRO A 16 1.06 -6.28 -11.39
CA PRO A 16 1.06 -4.88 -11.79
C PRO A 16 1.76 -3.95 -10.78
N ALA A 17 1.62 -4.25 -9.49
CA ALA A 17 2.28 -3.49 -8.43
C ALA A 17 3.80 -3.71 -8.43
N LEU A 18 4.25 -4.95 -8.61
CA LEU A 18 5.67 -5.26 -8.78
C LEU A 18 6.28 -4.55 -9.99
N LEU A 19 5.60 -4.57 -11.13
CA LEU A 19 6.07 -3.84 -12.31
C LEU A 19 6.10 -2.33 -12.08
N GLY A 20 5.10 -1.78 -11.40
CA GLY A 20 5.04 -0.36 -11.05
C GLY A 20 6.23 0.06 -10.17
N THR A 21 6.51 -0.69 -9.10
CA THR A 21 7.67 -0.41 -8.23
C THR A 21 9.00 -0.61 -8.95
N ALA A 22 9.10 -1.62 -9.82
CA ALA A 22 10.30 -1.86 -10.62
C ALA A 22 10.59 -0.71 -11.59
N ILE A 23 9.56 -0.16 -12.26
CA ILE A 23 9.69 1.02 -13.13
C ILE A 23 10.17 2.24 -12.33
N LEU A 24 9.57 2.50 -11.17
CA LEU A 24 10.00 3.57 -10.27
C LEU A 24 11.44 3.35 -9.79
N GLY A 25 11.77 2.14 -9.34
CA GLY A 25 13.11 1.77 -8.90
C GLY A 25 14.19 1.86 -9.98
N LEU A 26 13.82 1.73 -11.25
CA LEU A 26 14.74 1.89 -12.38
C LEU A 26 14.95 3.37 -12.74
N VAL A 27 13.89 4.17 -12.81
CA VAL A 27 13.91 5.52 -13.39
C VAL A 27 14.19 6.60 -12.35
N CYS A 28 13.59 6.52 -11.17
CA CYS A 28 13.76 7.55 -10.14
C CYS A 28 15.23 7.73 -9.70
N PRO A 29 16.05 6.68 -9.51
CA PRO A 29 17.45 6.86 -9.13
C PRO A 29 18.30 7.58 -10.18
N LEU A 30 17.93 7.50 -11.48
CA LEU A 30 18.58 8.30 -12.51
C LEU A 30 18.39 9.79 -12.26
N ILE A 31 17.16 10.21 -12.00
CA ILE A 31 16.82 11.61 -11.66
C ILE A 31 17.55 12.01 -10.36
N GLY A 32 17.46 11.17 -9.33
CA GLY A 32 18.11 11.38 -8.05
C GLY A 32 19.63 11.54 -8.15
N SER A 33 20.26 10.80 -9.07
CA SER A 33 21.69 10.93 -9.34
C SER A 33 22.07 12.34 -9.82
N TYR A 34 21.24 12.96 -10.68
CA TYR A 34 21.45 14.34 -11.11
C TYR A 34 21.20 15.34 -9.98
N LEU A 35 20.19 15.09 -9.12
CA LEU A 35 19.96 15.92 -7.94
C LEU A 35 21.17 15.88 -6.97
N ILE A 36 21.80 14.72 -6.80
CA ILE A 36 23.01 14.55 -5.99
C ILE A 36 24.18 15.29 -6.62
N LEU A 37 24.39 15.17 -7.94
CA LEU A 37 25.46 15.87 -8.66
C LEU A 37 25.33 17.39 -8.56
N ARG A 38 24.12 17.90 -8.58
CA ARG A 38 23.79 19.34 -8.41
C ARG A 38 23.79 19.82 -6.97
N ARG A 39 24.03 18.93 -6.00
CA ARG A 39 23.94 19.21 -4.55
C ARG A 39 22.56 19.70 -4.10
N THR A 40 21.51 19.30 -4.79
CA THR A 40 20.12 19.68 -4.51
C THR A 40 19.30 18.49 -4.02
N VAL A 41 19.90 17.62 -3.21
CA VAL A 41 19.27 16.38 -2.70
C VAL A 41 17.96 16.67 -1.95
N PHE A 42 17.90 17.77 -1.19
CA PHE A 42 16.71 18.21 -0.49
C PHE A 42 15.51 18.53 -1.40
N LEU A 43 15.74 18.85 -2.70
CA LEU A 43 14.64 18.95 -3.66
C LEU A 43 13.91 17.63 -3.84
N GLY A 44 14.65 16.51 -3.82
CA GLY A 44 14.06 15.17 -3.91
C GLY A 44 13.15 14.82 -2.74
N LEU A 45 13.28 15.49 -1.59
CA LEU A 45 12.41 15.37 -0.42
C LEU A 45 11.27 16.39 -0.46
N THR A 46 11.58 17.64 -0.80
CA THR A 46 10.64 18.76 -0.73
C THR A 46 9.58 18.68 -1.82
N LEU A 47 9.96 18.35 -3.06
CA LEU A 47 9.03 18.31 -4.18
C LEU A 47 7.94 17.23 -4.05
N PRO A 48 8.24 15.99 -3.63
CA PRO A 48 7.20 15.01 -3.34
C PRO A 48 6.18 15.47 -2.28
N GLN A 49 6.65 16.21 -1.27
CA GLN A 49 5.76 16.75 -0.24
C GLN A 49 4.89 17.89 -0.77
N ILE A 50 5.44 18.77 -1.63
CA ILE A 50 4.67 19.82 -2.33
C ILE A 50 3.64 19.17 -3.26
N ALA A 51 4.01 18.11 -3.98
CA ALA A 51 3.09 17.36 -4.82
C ALA A 51 1.92 16.77 -4.01
N ALA A 52 2.23 16.19 -2.85
CA ALA A 52 1.22 15.67 -1.91
C ALA A 52 0.26 16.75 -1.41
N ALA A 53 0.78 17.95 -1.10
CA ALA A 53 -0.06 19.10 -0.75
C ALA A 53 -0.99 19.50 -1.91
N GLY A 54 -0.51 19.41 -3.16
CA GLY A 54 -1.31 19.66 -4.36
C GLY A 54 -2.44 18.63 -4.52
N VAL A 55 -2.17 17.35 -4.27
CA VAL A 55 -3.21 16.30 -4.28
C VAL A 55 -4.28 16.63 -3.24
N SER A 56 -3.89 16.87 -1.99
CA SER A 56 -4.82 17.15 -0.89
C SER A 56 -5.63 18.43 -1.12
N PHE A 57 -5.00 19.47 -1.67
CA PHE A 57 -5.67 20.72 -2.07
C PHE A 57 -6.76 20.49 -3.12
N THR A 58 -6.49 19.66 -4.10
CA THR A 58 -7.44 19.40 -5.20
C THR A 58 -8.66 18.64 -4.70
N PHE A 59 -8.47 17.67 -3.81
CA PHE A 59 -9.59 16.95 -3.16
C PHE A 59 -10.42 17.89 -2.26
N TRP A 60 -9.78 18.79 -1.53
CA TRP A 60 -10.49 19.81 -0.77
C TRP A 60 -11.29 20.75 -1.69
N LEU A 61 -10.72 21.19 -2.81
CA LEU A 61 -11.38 22.06 -3.77
C LEU A 61 -12.57 21.36 -4.46
N GLN A 62 -12.48 20.06 -4.71
CA GLN A 62 -13.58 19.27 -5.26
C GLN A 62 -14.77 19.24 -4.29
N GLN A 63 -14.54 19.15 -2.99
CA GLN A 63 -15.61 19.13 -1.99
C GLN A 63 -16.33 20.48 -1.90
N THR A 64 -15.63 21.62 -2.15
CA THR A 64 -16.26 22.96 -2.15
C THR A 64 -17.19 23.20 -3.35
N GLY A 65 -17.31 22.23 -4.25
CA GLY A 65 -18.19 22.33 -5.42
C GLY A 65 -17.60 23.07 -6.62
N PHE A 66 -16.38 23.59 -6.52
CA PHE A 66 -15.73 24.34 -7.59
C PHE A 66 -15.36 23.50 -8.81
N LEU A 67 -15.17 22.18 -8.63
CA LEU A 67 -14.78 21.21 -9.67
C LEU A 67 -15.88 20.18 -9.99
N LEU A 68 -17.14 20.45 -9.65
CA LEU A 68 -18.28 19.52 -9.77
C LEU A 68 -18.57 19.00 -11.19
N GLN A 69 -17.99 19.55 -12.23
CA GLN A 69 -18.28 19.19 -13.64
C GLN A 69 -17.26 18.26 -14.28
N TRP A 70 -16.22 17.83 -13.56
CA TRP A 70 -15.22 16.92 -14.11
C TRP A 70 -15.46 15.49 -13.65
N GLU A 71 -16.16 14.73 -14.48
CA GLU A 71 -16.39 13.27 -14.33
C GLU A 71 -15.11 12.40 -14.50
N GLN A 72 -13.93 13.02 -14.56
CA GLN A 72 -12.69 12.25 -14.57
C GLN A 72 -12.48 11.68 -13.17
N GLY A 73 -12.27 10.35 -13.08
CA GLY A 73 -12.15 9.62 -11.82
C GLY A 73 -11.18 10.32 -10.84
N GLU A 74 -11.45 10.19 -9.56
CA GLU A 74 -10.80 10.88 -8.42
C GLU A 74 -9.27 11.01 -8.53
N ARG A 75 -8.57 9.98 -9.02
CA ARG A 75 -7.12 10.02 -9.25
C ARG A 75 -6.69 10.99 -10.34
N GLY A 76 -7.50 11.21 -11.38
CA GLY A 76 -7.18 12.16 -12.46
C GLY A 76 -7.11 13.60 -11.97
N ILE A 77 -8.05 13.98 -11.11
CA ILE A 77 -8.08 15.31 -10.48
C ILE A 77 -6.86 15.52 -9.57
N GLY A 78 -6.52 14.52 -8.75
CA GLY A 78 -5.33 14.54 -7.91
C GLY A 78 -4.03 14.71 -8.72
N MET A 79 -3.94 14.10 -9.94
CA MET A 79 -2.79 14.25 -10.83
C MET A 79 -2.58 15.69 -11.28
N ILE A 80 -3.64 16.40 -11.58
CA ILE A 80 -3.57 17.83 -11.98
C ILE A 80 -3.06 18.67 -10.81
N GLY A 81 -3.60 18.46 -9.60
CA GLY A 81 -3.14 19.17 -8.41
C GLY A 81 -1.67 18.91 -8.10
N SER A 82 -1.26 17.66 -8.18
CA SER A 82 0.14 17.27 -8.03
C SER A 82 1.06 17.97 -9.02
N LEU A 83 0.71 17.95 -10.32
CA LEU A 83 1.48 18.63 -11.37
C LEU A 83 1.57 20.13 -11.13
N VAL A 84 0.44 20.79 -10.91
CA VAL A 84 0.38 22.26 -10.71
C VAL A 84 1.24 22.66 -9.52
N PHE A 85 1.07 22.02 -8.35
CA PHE A 85 1.83 22.34 -7.15
C PHE A 85 3.33 22.02 -7.31
N THR A 86 3.67 20.92 -7.97
CA THR A 86 5.07 20.55 -8.22
C THR A 86 5.76 21.61 -9.09
N PHE A 87 5.14 22.05 -10.18
CA PHE A 87 5.73 23.07 -11.06
C PHE A 87 5.74 24.46 -10.44
N LEU A 88 4.68 24.83 -9.71
CA LEU A 88 4.66 26.08 -8.94
C LEU A 88 5.74 26.09 -7.86
N GLY A 89 5.86 24.98 -7.11
CA GLY A 89 6.89 24.83 -6.08
C GLY A 89 8.30 24.90 -6.67
N MET A 90 8.52 24.22 -7.79
CA MET A 90 9.81 24.23 -8.49
C MET A 90 10.14 25.64 -9.03
N GLY A 91 9.17 26.33 -9.62
CA GLY A 91 9.33 27.71 -10.10
C GLY A 91 9.63 28.67 -8.94
N LEU A 92 8.89 28.56 -7.83
CA LEU A 92 9.08 29.40 -6.66
C LEU A 92 10.46 29.15 -6.00
N LEU A 93 10.84 27.90 -5.81
CA LEU A 93 12.15 27.54 -5.24
C LEU A 93 13.29 27.99 -6.14
N GLY A 94 13.17 27.79 -7.47
CA GLY A 94 14.15 28.29 -8.45
C GLY A 94 14.29 29.80 -8.45
N TYR A 95 13.18 30.54 -8.36
CA TYR A 95 13.19 32.01 -8.24
C TYR A 95 13.87 32.49 -6.96
N LEU A 96 13.57 31.83 -5.83
CA LEU A 96 14.20 32.12 -4.54
C LEU A 96 15.71 31.79 -4.53
N GLU A 97 16.15 30.80 -5.29
CA GLU A 97 17.56 30.43 -5.43
C GLU A 97 18.34 31.52 -6.18
N GLN A 98 17.76 32.09 -7.24
CA GLN A 98 18.41 33.17 -8.00
C GLN A 98 18.67 34.43 -7.16
N ARG A 99 17.85 34.71 -6.16
CA ARG A 99 18.03 35.88 -5.29
C ARG A 99 19.17 35.76 -4.28
N ARG A 100 19.86 34.63 -4.21
CA ARG A 100 21.09 34.35 -3.39
C ARG A 100 21.06 34.86 -1.94
N LYS A 101 19.89 35.14 -1.36
CA LYS A 101 19.76 35.61 0.03
C LYS A 101 19.40 34.43 0.94
N GLY A 102 20.34 34.02 1.82
CA GLY A 102 20.13 33.01 2.85
C GLY A 102 20.60 31.60 2.49
N ILE A 103 20.43 30.68 3.43
CA ILE A 103 20.86 29.26 3.34
C ILE A 103 19.87 28.51 2.48
N ALA A 104 20.30 27.98 1.32
CA ALA A 104 19.46 27.26 0.37
C ALA A 104 18.73 26.06 1.02
N GLU A 105 19.43 25.30 1.85
CA GLU A 105 18.90 24.14 2.56
C GLU A 105 17.80 24.52 3.55
N GLY A 106 17.95 25.66 4.26
CA GLY A 106 16.92 26.18 5.17
C GLY A 106 15.60 26.53 4.47
N ARG A 107 15.67 27.08 3.26
CA ARG A 107 14.47 27.37 2.44
C ARG A 107 13.76 26.10 1.98
N LEU A 108 14.52 25.10 1.58
CA LEU A 108 13.97 23.79 1.20
C LEU A 108 13.33 23.09 2.40
N ALA A 109 13.96 23.14 3.56
CA ALA A 109 13.39 22.58 4.80
C ALA A 109 12.10 23.31 5.22
N ALA A 110 12.07 24.64 5.12
CA ALA A 110 10.86 25.42 5.40
C ALA A 110 9.73 25.10 4.41
N ALA A 111 10.05 24.97 3.12
CA ALA A 111 9.07 24.59 2.09
C ALA A 111 8.53 23.17 2.32
N TYR A 112 9.38 22.22 2.72
CA TYR A 112 8.98 20.87 3.13
C TYR A 112 8.01 20.90 4.30
N ALA A 113 8.34 21.61 5.37
CA ALA A 113 7.51 21.72 6.56
C ALA A 113 6.15 22.39 6.23
N LEU A 114 6.17 23.47 5.43
CA LEU A 114 4.96 24.15 4.98
C LEU A 114 4.08 23.20 4.14
N ALA A 115 4.65 22.53 3.17
CA ALA A 115 3.91 21.57 2.33
C ALA A 115 3.30 20.43 3.15
N GLY A 116 4.05 19.89 4.13
CA GLY A 116 3.53 18.87 5.05
C GLY A 116 2.37 19.38 5.89
N ALA A 117 2.49 20.57 6.45
CA ALA A 117 1.41 21.21 7.21
C ALA A 117 0.17 21.46 6.35
N LEU A 118 0.34 21.97 5.13
CA LEU A 118 -0.77 22.19 4.18
C LEU A 118 -1.45 20.89 3.79
N THR A 119 -0.68 19.81 3.55
CA THR A 119 -1.23 18.49 3.27
C THR A 119 -2.20 18.06 4.37
N ILE A 120 -1.76 18.13 5.62
CA ILE A 120 -2.59 17.72 6.77
C ILE A 120 -3.81 18.64 6.92
N LEU A 121 -3.64 19.96 6.79
CA LEU A 121 -4.74 20.91 6.89
C LEU A 121 -5.82 20.66 5.82
N PHE A 122 -5.45 20.45 4.57
CA PHE A 122 -6.42 20.15 3.51
C PHE A 122 -7.14 18.81 3.74
N ILE A 123 -6.47 17.81 4.32
CA ILE A 123 -7.11 16.54 4.71
C ILE A 123 -8.14 16.77 5.81
N VAL A 124 -7.80 17.54 6.85
CA VAL A 124 -8.72 17.83 7.96
C VAL A 124 -9.94 18.62 7.50
N PHE A 125 -9.78 19.54 6.56
CA PHE A 125 -10.89 20.29 5.96
C PHE A 125 -11.76 19.46 4.99
N ASN A 126 -11.39 18.20 4.72
CA ASN A 126 -12.15 17.27 3.86
C ASN A 126 -12.56 16.01 4.66
N PRO A 127 -13.55 16.08 5.56
CA PRO A 127 -13.92 14.95 6.41
C PRO A 127 -14.50 13.75 5.63
N ALA A 128 -15.13 14.00 4.47
CA ALA A 128 -15.70 12.94 3.63
C ALA A 128 -14.63 12.14 2.87
N GLY A 129 -13.55 12.80 2.43
CA GLY A 129 -12.45 12.19 1.68
C GLY A 129 -11.22 11.87 2.52
N GLN A 130 -11.27 12.03 3.85
CA GLN A 130 -10.09 11.90 4.72
C GLN A 130 -9.37 10.56 4.58
N ILE A 131 -10.12 9.46 4.58
CA ILE A 131 -9.56 8.09 4.45
C ILE A 131 -8.94 7.89 3.08
N GLU A 132 -9.58 8.39 2.04
CA GLU A 132 -9.18 8.23 0.65
C GLU A 132 -7.91 9.01 0.33
N VAL A 133 -7.85 10.27 0.74
CA VAL A 133 -6.64 11.11 0.60
C VAL A 133 -5.48 10.52 1.41
N LEU A 134 -5.72 10.03 2.62
CA LEU A 134 -4.70 9.34 3.42
C LEU A 134 -4.19 8.06 2.75
N ASN A 135 -5.07 7.29 2.13
CA ASN A 135 -4.68 6.07 1.41
C ASN A 135 -3.85 6.41 0.16
N LEU A 136 -4.23 7.44 -0.60
CA LEU A 136 -3.44 7.93 -1.74
C LEU A 136 -2.05 8.43 -1.30
N LEU A 137 -1.97 9.15 -0.18
CA LEU A 137 -0.70 9.66 0.35
C LEU A 137 0.19 8.58 0.98
N LYS A 138 -0.40 7.52 1.53
CA LYS A 138 0.36 6.33 1.98
C LYS A 138 1.01 5.59 0.81
N GLY A 139 0.52 5.82 -0.43
CA GLY A 139 1.08 5.24 -1.62
C GLY A 139 0.89 3.72 -1.67
N GLU A 140 -0.34 3.29 -1.81
CA GLU A 140 -0.62 1.87 -2.02
C GLU A 140 -0.39 1.51 -3.50
N VAL A 141 0.87 1.36 -3.90
CA VAL A 141 1.25 0.78 -5.22
C VAL A 141 0.61 -0.60 -5.42
N ILE A 142 0.28 -1.28 -4.32
CA ILE A 142 -0.36 -2.61 -4.32
C ILE A 142 -1.71 -2.61 -5.06
N ALA A 143 -2.43 -1.47 -5.12
CA ALA A 143 -3.73 -1.34 -5.77
C ALA A 143 -3.66 -0.77 -7.21
N LEU A 144 -2.54 -0.89 -7.90
CA LEU A 144 -2.38 -0.42 -9.28
C LEU A 144 -3.25 -1.20 -10.27
N SER A 145 -4.17 -0.50 -10.94
CA SER A 145 -4.94 -1.05 -12.05
C SER A 145 -4.07 -1.20 -13.31
N LYS A 146 -4.48 -2.06 -14.25
CA LYS A 146 -3.79 -2.21 -15.54
C LYS A 146 -3.74 -0.90 -16.35
N GLY A 147 -4.74 -0.02 -16.18
CA GLY A 147 -4.76 1.29 -16.83
C GLY A 147 -3.70 2.23 -16.27
N GLU A 148 -3.59 2.29 -14.96
CA GLU A 148 -2.60 3.10 -14.24
C GLU A 148 -1.18 2.60 -14.48
N LEU A 149 -0.98 1.28 -14.53
CA LEU A 149 0.32 0.72 -14.90
C LEU A 149 0.75 1.15 -16.31
N ARG A 150 -0.18 1.15 -17.28
CA ARG A 150 0.13 1.65 -18.65
C ARG A 150 0.49 3.13 -18.64
N LEU A 151 -0.27 3.96 -17.91
CA LEU A 151 0.02 5.38 -17.75
C LEU A 151 1.41 5.58 -17.11
N LEU A 152 1.71 4.88 -16.02
CA LEU A 152 3.01 4.92 -15.36
C LEU A 152 4.13 4.50 -16.32
N ALA A 153 3.96 3.38 -17.01
CA ALA A 153 4.96 2.89 -17.96
C ALA A 153 5.20 3.87 -19.13
N THR A 154 4.16 4.53 -19.64
CA THR A 154 4.31 5.53 -20.70
C THR A 154 5.01 6.79 -20.22
N VAL A 155 4.59 7.36 -19.08
CA VAL A 155 5.19 8.58 -18.52
C VAL A 155 6.65 8.34 -18.14
N PHE A 156 6.92 7.30 -17.34
CA PHE A 156 8.29 6.98 -16.91
C PHE A 156 9.16 6.46 -18.05
N GLY A 157 8.57 5.80 -19.05
CA GLY A 157 9.25 5.42 -20.29
C GLY A 157 9.73 6.63 -21.07
N LEU A 158 8.87 7.65 -21.25
CA LEU A 158 9.23 8.92 -21.91
C LEU A 158 10.32 9.66 -21.11
N VAL A 159 10.21 9.67 -19.79
CA VAL A 159 11.25 10.26 -18.92
C VAL A 159 12.58 9.52 -19.08
N LEU A 160 12.56 8.19 -19.06
CA LEU A 160 13.76 7.37 -19.26
C LEU A 160 14.43 7.65 -20.59
N VAL A 161 13.64 7.67 -21.67
CA VAL A 161 14.12 8.00 -23.02
C VAL A 161 14.74 9.41 -23.04
N GLY A 162 14.07 10.42 -22.46
CA GLY A 162 14.61 11.77 -22.33
C GLY A 162 15.92 11.83 -21.55
N MET A 163 15.99 11.12 -20.41
CA MET A 163 17.18 11.05 -19.58
C MET A 163 18.37 10.38 -20.29
N LEU A 164 18.12 9.33 -21.10
CA LEU A 164 19.15 8.62 -21.83
C LEU A 164 19.60 9.42 -23.08
N LEU A 165 18.67 10.00 -23.81
CA LEU A 165 18.91 10.76 -25.03
C LEU A 165 19.76 12.01 -24.74
N PHE A 166 19.39 12.76 -23.70
CA PHE A 166 20.07 14.00 -23.31
C PHE A 166 21.08 13.83 -22.19
N ARG A 167 21.54 12.60 -21.97
CA ARG A 167 22.46 12.24 -20.89
C ARG A 167 23.74 13.08 -20.90
N ARG A 168 24.31 13.33 -22.08
CA ARG A 168 25.56 14.12 -22.21
C ARG A 168 25.35 15.57 -21.79
N GLU A 169 24.25 16.16 -22.22
CA GLU A 169 23.88 17.55 -21.93
C GLU A 169 23.57 17.72 -20.44
N PHE A 170 22.81 16.79 -19.85
CA PHE A 170 22.51 16.82 -18.41
C PHE A 170 23.74 16.65 -17.55
N LEU A 171 24.66 15.75 -17.92
CA LEU A 171 25.93 15.60 -17.20
C LEU A 171 26.77 16.87 -17.30
N LEU A 172 26.90 17.46 -18.49
CA LEU A 172 27.68 18.69 -18.71
C LEU A 172 27.14 19.85 -17.85
N THR A 173 25.82 20.10 -17.90
CA THR A 173 25.20 21.18 -17.13
C THR A 173 25.18 20.92 -15.63
N SER A 174 25.22 19.67 -15.19
CA SER A 174 25.23 19.31 -13.77
C SER A 174 26.63 19.34 -13.15
N PHE A 175 27.68 19.16 -13.96
CA PHE A 175 29.05 19.08 -13.48
C PHE A 175 29.77 20.43 -13.53
N ASP A 176 29.66 21.13 -14.66
CA ASP A 176 30.30 22.44 -14.87
C ASP A 176 29.37 23.37 -15.66
N ARG A 177 28.73 24.28 -14.93
CA ARG A 177 27.79 25.25 -15.49
C ARG A 177 28.47 26.25 -16.39
N ASP A 178 29.68 26.68 -16.03
CA ASP A 178 30.41 27.72 -16.76
C ASP A 178 30.91 27.16 -18.10
N LEU A 179 31.42 25.94 -18.08
CA LEU A 179 31.85 25.24 -19.30
C LEU A 179 30.64 24.96 -20.23
N ALA A 180 29.51 24.55 -19.66
CA ALA A 180 28.29 24.34 -20.43
C ALA A 180 27.78 25.62 -21.11
N PHE A 181 27.88 26.76 -20.44
CA PHE A 181 27.53 28.05 -21.01
C PHE A 181 28.45 28.43 -22.18
N LEU A 182 29.76 28.26 -22.00
CA LEU A 182 30.78 28.57 -23.04
C LEU A 182 30.62 27.69 -24.29
N LEU A 183 30.32 26.39 -24.11
CA LEU A 183 30.28 25.44 -25.22
C LEU A 183 28.96 25.46 -26.02
N LYS A 184 27.81 25.67 -25.37
CA LYS A 184 26.49 25.51 -26.00
C LYS A 184 25.57 26.73 -25.92
N GLY A 185 25.87 27.76 -25.12
CA GLY A 185 25.11 29.02 -25.01
C GLY A 185 23.64 28.88 -24.56
N ARG A 186 23.12 27.66 -24.40
CA ARG A 186 21.71 27.34 -24.11
C ARG A 186 21.54 26.49 -22.84
N GLN A 187 22.36 26.72 -21.86
CA GLN A 187 22.36 25.98 -20.58
C GLN A 187 20.98 25.96 -19.92
N ILE A 188 20.27 27.08 -19.94
CA ILE A 188 18.95 27.21 -19.29
C ILE A 188 17.93 26.19 -19.86
N ILE A 189 17.98 25.87 -21.13
CA ILE A 189 17.07 24.90 -21.76
C ILE A 189 17.27 23.49 -21.16
N TRP A 190 18.52 23.09 -20.99
CA TRP A 190 18.86 21.78 -20.44
C TRP A 190 18.52 21.67 -18.95
N ASP A 191 18.74 22.77 -18.20
CA ASP A 191 18.33 22.84 -16.80
C ASP A 191 16.81 22.75 -16.66
N VAL A 192 16.07 23.53 -17.44
CA VAL A 192 14.59 23.50 -17.45
C VAL A 192 14.08 22.12 -17.86
N LEU A 193 14.67 21.50 -18.90
CA LEU A 193 14.26 20.17 -19.36
C LEU A 193 14.49 19.09 -18.29
N LEU A 194 15.64 19.13 -17.60
CA LEU A 194 15.92 18.19 -16.50
C LEU A 194 14.92 18.35 -15.35
N TYR A 195 14.66 19.61 -14.95
CA TYR A 195 13.67 19.89 -13.90
C TYR A 195 12.26 19.52 -14.33
N LEU A 196 11.91 19.71 -15.60
CA LEU A 196 10.62 19.29 -16.15
C LEU A 196 10.45 17.78 -16.07
N LEU A 197 11.45 17.02 -16.51
CA LEU A 197 11.43 15.56 -16.40
C LEU A 197 11.33 15.09 -14.95
N ALA A 198 12.09 15.73 -14.04
CA ALA A 198 12.01 15.44 -12.61
C ALA A 198 10.64 15.80 -12.04
N GLY A 199 10.08 16.95 -12.37
CA GLY A 199 8.77 17.41 -11.90
C GLY A 199 7.64 16.51 -12.34
N VAL A 200 7.62 16.09 -13.62
CA VAL A 200 6.65 15.12 -14.14
C VAL A 200 6.76 13.80 -13.39
N SER A 201 7.99 13.27 -13.22
CA SER A 201 8.19 11.99 -12.52
C SER A 201 7.74 12.07 -11.06
N ILE A 202 8.00 13.19 -10.39
CA ILE A 202 7.61 13.40 -8.99
C ILE A 202 6.09 13.52 -8.90
N ALA A 203 5.45 14.31 -9.76
CA ALA A 203 4.02 14.52 -9.71
C ALA A 203 3.22 13.23 -9.93
N PHE A 204 3.59 12.43 -10.93
CA PHE A 204 2.96 11.13 -11.20
C PHE A 204 3.34 10.07 -10.15
N GLY A 205 4.60 10.06 -9.74
CA GLY A 205 5.10 9.10 -8.76
C GLY A 205 4.46 9.25 -7.38
N VAL A 206 4.17 10.48 -6.93
CA VAL A 206 3.53 10.72 -5.62
C VAL A 206 2.14 10.12 -5.55
N ILE A 207 1.33 10.25 -6.60
CA ILE A 207 -0.03 9.71 -6.61
C ILE A 207 -0.05 8.18 -6.62
N LEU A 208 0.91 7.59 -7.32
CA LEU A 208 0.95 6.14 -7.51
C LEU A 208 1.71 5.42 -6.39
N ALA A 209 2.75 6.03 -5.86
CA ALA A 209 3.66 5.41 -4.91
C ALA A 209 3.73 6.13 -3.54
N GLY A 210 3.13 7.32 -3.44
CA GLY A 210 3.23 8.17 -2.27
C GLY A 210 4.56 8.91 -2.14
N PRO A 211 4.59 10.00 -1.36
CA PRO A 211 5.76 10.86 -1.24
C PRO A 211 6.96 10.17 -0.59
N LEU A 212 6.72 9.29 0.41
CA LEU A 212 7.78 8.59 1.13
C LEU A 212 8.54 7.61 0.25
N LEU A 213 7.81 6.74 -0.45
CA LEU A 213 8.40 5.72 -1.31
C LEU A 213 9.12 6.36 -2.50
N LEU A 214 8.50 7.39 -3.09
CA LEU A 214 9.11 8.10 -4.21
C LEU A 214 10.42 8.78 -3.81
N PHE A 215 10.47 9.46 -2.66
CA PHE A 215 11.71 10.01 -2.11
C PHE A 215 12.75 8.92 -1.89
N GLY A 216 12.34 7.78 -1.32
CA GLY A 216 13.20 6.62 -1.13
C GLY A 216 13.88 6.19 -2.44
N PHE A 217 13.13 6.00 -3.51
CA PHE A 217 13.69 5.62 -4.82
C PHE A 217 14.51 6.72 -5.48
N LEU A 218 14.17 7.99 -5.30
CA LEU A 218 14.96 9.09 -5.84
C LEU A 218 16.34 9.18 -5.22
N VAL A 219 16.46 9.03 -3.92
CA VAL A 219 17.67 9.43 -3.20
C VAL A 219 18.51 8.25 -2.73
N LEU A 220 17.89 7.22 -2.12
CA LEU A 220 18.64 6.18 -1.42
C LEU A 220 19.54 5.33 -2.33
N PRO A 221 19.07 4.82 -3.51
CA PRO A 221 19.92 4.04 -4.39
C PRO A 221 21.07 4.86 -4.97
N ALA A 222 20.82 6.13 -5.28
CA ALA A 222 21.85 7.01 -5.80
C ALA A 222 22.91 7.35 -4.72
N LEU A 223 22.52 7.55 -3.46
CA LEU A 223 23.45 7.70 -2.34
C LEU A 223 24.27 6.43 -2.08
N ALA A 224 23.64 5.25 -2.22
CA ALA A 224 24.34 3.97 -2.07
C ALA A 224 25.33 3.71 -3.22
N ALA A 225 25.00 4.12 -4.44
CA ALA A 225 25.89 3.96 -5.60
C ALA A 225 27.13 4.87 -5.52
N ARG A 226 27.01 6.06 -4.96
CA ARG A 226 28.06 7.10 -4.98
C ARG A 226 29.42 6.64 -4.41
N PRO A 227 29.51 5.96 -3.25
CA PRO A 227 30.77 5.49 -2.69
C PRO A 227 31.42 4.32 -3.45
N LEU A 228 30.65 3.60 -4.29
CA LEU A 228 31.08 2.35 -4.91
C LEU A 228 31.74 2.56 -6.28
N VAL A 229 31.55 3.72 -6.91
CA VAL A 229 31.99 3.97 -8.29
C VAL A 229 32.75 5.29 -8.43
N ASN A 230 33.69 5.30 -9.38
CA ASN A 230 34.54 6.47 -9.67
C ASN A 230 34.11 7.18 -10.97
N SER A 231 33.40 6.54 -11.88
CA SER A 231 32.96 7.13 -13.15
C SER A 231 31.49 7.57 -13.09
N MET A 232 31.16 8.69 -13.73
CA MET A 232 29.79 9.23 -13.78
C MET A 232 28.84 8.30 -14.53
N SER A 233 29.31 7.64 -15.57
CA SER A 233 28.54 6.66 -16.31
C SER A 233 28.13 5.47 -15.44
N SER A 234 29.12 4.91 -14.72
CA SER A 234 28.87 3.80 -13.78
C SER A 234 27.98 4.23 -12.62
N PHE A 235 28.09 5.50 -12.18
CA PHE A 235 27.22 6.05 -11.12
C PHE A 235 25.73 6.01 -11.53
N LEU A 236 25.41 6.50 -12.72
CA LEU A 236 24.02 6.50 -13.22
C LEU A 236 23.48 5.07 -13.35
N TRP A 237 24.24 4.16 -13.97
CA TRP A 237 23.81 2.78 -14.15
C TRP A 237 23.70 2.02 -12.83
N LEU A 238 24.67 2.16 -11.94
CA LEU A 238 24.62 1.48 -10.64
C LEU A 238 23.46 1.96 -9.78
N SER A 239 23.15 3.27 -9.81
CA SER A 239 21.99 3.83 -9.09
C SER A 239 20.69 3.17 -9.54
N SER A 240 20.49 3.02 -10.86
CA SER A 240 19.30 2.38 -11.41
C SER A 240 19.23 0.88 -11.07
N VAL A 241 20.36 0.17 -11.15
CA VAL A 241 20.42 -1.25 -10.78
C VAL A 241 20.11 -1.45 -9.29
N LEU A 242 20.68 -0.63 -8.42
CA LEU A 242 20.42 -0.69 -6.97
C LEU A 242 18.96 -0.31 -6.67
N GLY A 243 18.38 0.65 -7.38
CA GLY A 243 16.98 1.03 -7.23
C GLY A 243 16.03 -0.07 -7.68
N LEU A 244 16.32 -0.73 -8.80
CA LEU A 244 15.57 -1.90 -9.25
C LEU A 244 15.67 -3.06 -8.25
N ALA A 245 16.87 -3.33 -7.75
CA ALA A 245 17.07 -4.35 -6.71
C ALA A 245 16.29 -4.02 -5.44
N MET A 246 16.35 -2.75 -4.97
CA MET A 246 15.58 -2.28 -3.83
C MET A 246 14.07 -2.50 -4.04
N ALA A 247 13.53 -2.16 -5.21
CA ALA A 247 12.11 -2.34 -5.55
C ALA A 247 11.70 -3.82 -5.52
N VAL A 248 12.47 -4.71 -6.13
CA VAL A 248 12.14 -6.14 -6.20
C VAL A 248 12.26 -6.82 -4.84
N PHE A 249 13.35 -6.57 -4.11
CA PHE A 249 13.56 -7.17 -2.79
C PHE A 249 12.62 -6.56 -1.74
N GLY A 250 12.34 -5.26 -1.80
CA GLY A 250 11.40 -4.59 -0.92
C GLY A 250 9.99 -5.07 -1.13
N PHE A 251 9.56 -5.20 -2.38
CA PHE A 251 8.26 -5.78 -2.71
C PHE A 251 8.14 -7.22 -2.19
N TYR A 252 9.14 -8.04 -2.44
CA TYR A 252 9.17 -9.41 -1.94
C TYR A 252 9.09 -9.47 -0.41
N SER A 253 9.89 -8.64 0.30
CA SER A 253 9.90 -8.59 1.76
C SER A 253 8.57 -8.08 2.32
N SER A 254 7.97 -7.07 1.69
CA SER A 254 6.67 -6.51 2.04
C SER A 254 5.58 -7.58 1.97
N VAL A 255 5.49 -8.30 0.86
CA VAL A 255 4.49 -9.36 0.67
C VAL A 255 4.71 -10.54 1.62
N ARG A 256 5.97 -10.90 1.88
CA ARG A 256 6.29 -12.07 2.71
C ARG A 256 6.10 -11.82 4.20
N LEU A 257 6.44 -10.61 4.67
CA LEU A 257 6.40 -10.24 6.09
C LEU A 257 5.11 -9.48 6.44
N ASP A 258 4.20 -9.30 5.47
CA ASP A 258 2.96 -8.54 5.61
C ASP A 258 3.21 -7.10 6.12
N LEU A 259 4.24 -6.46 5.57
CA LEU A 259 4.66 -5.12 5.92
C LEU A 259 4.19 -4.10 4.87
N PRO A 260 3.93 -2.83 5.24
CA PRO A 260 3.61 -1.80 4.27
C PRO A 260 4.80 -1.54 3.33
N LEU A 261 4.53 -1.54 2.01
CA LEU A 261 5.56 -1.51 0.96
C LEU A 261 6.49 -0.30 1.06
N GLY A 262 5.94 0.91 1.21
CA GLY A 262 6.72 2.14 1.26
C GLY A 262 7.80 2.16 2.35
N PRO A 263 7.44 1.97 3.63
CA PRO A 263 8.42 1.90 4.72
C PRO A 263 9.43 0.76 4.56
N THR A 264 9.02 -0.40 4.04
CA THR A 264 9.89 -1.56 3.84
C THR A 264 10.97 -1.26 2.79
N ASP A 265 10.59 -0.68 1.65
CA ASP A 265 11.54 -0.26 0.60
C ASP A 265 12.51 0.79 1.10
N VAL A 266 12.03 1.80 1.84
CA VAL A 266 12.89 2.85 2.40
C VAL A 266 13.87 2.27 3.42
N ALA A 267 13.43 1.36 4.30
CA ALA A 267 14.30 0.68 5.26
C ALA A 267 15.41 -0.13 4.56
N LEU A 268 15.05 -0.88 3.51
CA LEU A 268 16.03 -1.60 2.70
C LEU A 268 17.00 -0.65 1.98
N GLY A 269 16.51 0.47 1.46
CA GLY A 269 17.35 1.51 0.87
C GLY A 269 18.37 2.08 1.86
N CYS A 270 17.98 2.32 3.10
CA CYS A 270 18.89 2.72 4.18
C CYS A 270 19.93 1.63 4.46
N CYS A 271 19.52 0.37 4.54
CA CYS A 271 20.44 -0.76 4.71
C CYS A 271 21.44 -0.86 3.56
N LEU A 272 21.00 -0.63 2.31
CA LEU A 272 21.89 -0.57 1.14
C LEU A 272 22.95 0.53 1.26
N ILE A 273 22.61 1.71 1.78
CA ILE A 273 23.58 2.79 2.03
C ILE A 273 24.63 2.35 3.04
N PHE A 274 24.20 1.81 4.21
CA PHE A 274 25.14 1.32 5.23
C PHE A 274 26.06 0.24 4.67
N LEU A 275 25.51 -0.69 3.89
CA LEU A 275 26.28 -1.74 3.24
C LEU A 275 27.30 -1.15 2.24
N ALA A 276 26.90 -0.20 1.42
CA ALA A 276 27.77 0.46 0.44
C ALA A 276 28.98 1.15 1.12
N TYR A 277 28.73 1.85 2.24
CA TYR A 277 29.81 2.49 3.01
C TYR A 277 30.70 1.48 3.74
N ALA A 278 30.15 0.40 4.25
CA ALA A 278 30.93 -0.70 4.83
C ALA A 278 31.82 -1.36 3.78
N LEU A 279 31.28 -1.61 2.59
CA LEU A 279 32.00 -2.22 1.47
C LEU A 279 33.12 -1.33 0.91
N ARG A 280 32.98 -0.01 0.95
CA ARG A 280 34.06 0.92 0.56
C ARG A 280 35.32 0.78 1.42
N ARG A 281 35.17 0.37 2.70
CA ARG A 281 36.32 0.14 3.62
C ARG A 281 36.96 -1.22 3.40
N ILE A 282 36.35 -2.12 2.69
CA ILE A 282 36.81 -3.48 2.39
C ILE A 282 37.21 -3.51 0.91
N SER A 283 38.26 -4.25 0.53
CA SER A 283 38.73 -4.27 -0.88
C SER A 283 37.58 -4.69 -1.82
N PRO A 284 37.51 -4.13 -3.06
CA PRO A 284 36.35 -4.29 -3.97
C PRO A 284 36.00 -5.75 -4.31
N LYS A 285 36.96 -6.66 -4.28
CA LYS A 285 36.74 -8.10 -4.51
C LYS A 285 35.99 -8.79 -3.36
N ARG A 286 36.19 -8.34 -2.11
CA ARG A 286 35.46 -8.85 -0.94
C ARG A 286 34.09 -8.19 -0.78
N ALA A 287 33.93 -7.00 -1.31
CA ALA A 287 32.69 -6.24 -1.34
C ALA A 287 31.60 -6.95 -2.14
N LEU A 288 31.92 -7.41 -3.36
CA LEU A 288 30.98 -8.14 -4.22
C LEU A 288 30.54 -9.47 -3.58
N ALA A 289 31.49 -10.17 -2.92
CA ALA A 289 31.19 -11.41 -2.22
C ALA A 289 30.21 -11.20 -1.04
N LEU A 290 30.34 -10.07 -0.30
CA LEU A 290 29.44 -9.75 0.82
C LEU A 290 28.02 -9.32 0.34
N ILE A 291 27.91 -8.64 -0.80
CA ILE A 291 26.61 -8.31 -1.40
C ILE A 291 25.89 -9.60 -1.81
N VAL A 292 26.59 -10.52 -2.46
CA VAL A 292 26.05 -11.82 -2.86
C VAL A 292 25.73 -12.68 -1.62
N LEU A 293 26.58 -12.66 -0.59
CA LEU A 293 26.35 -13.41 0.64
C LEU A 293 25.18 -12.84 1.46
N SER A 294 25.03 -11.52 1.55
CA SER A 294 23.91 -10.91 2.29
C SER A 294 22.57 -11.10 1.58
N SER A 295 22.55 -11.05 0.25
CA SER A 295 21.35 -11.41 -0.52
C SER A 295 21.03 -12.91 -0.40
N PHE A 296 22.05 -13.77 -0.35
CA PHE A 296 21.88 -15.21 -0.14
C PHE A 296 21.48 -15.55 1.31
N ALA A 297 22.00 -14.82 2.31
CA ALA A 297 21.61 -14.98 3.71
C ALA A 297 20.15 -14.54 3.94
N LEU A 298 19.72 -13.43 3.34
CA LEU A 298 18.31 -13.02 3.35
C LEU A 298 17.41 -14.09 2.64
N TRP A 299 17.94 -14.78 1.65
CA TRP A 299 17.25 -15.87 0.98
C TRP A 299 17.17 -17.15 1.84
N SER A 300 18.22 -17.48 2.59
CA SER A 300 18.27 -18.68 3.45
C SER A 300 17.48 -18.50 4.76
N TYR A 301 17.37 -17.32 5.35
CA TYR A 301 16.43 -17.05 6.45
C TYR A 301 14.96 -17.14 6.03
N GLY A 302 14.69 -17.18 4.74
CA GLY A 302 13.37 -17.37 4.14
C GLY A 302 12.81 -18.79 4.19
N CYS A 303 13.55 -19.80 4.62
CA CYS A 303 13.05 -21.16 4.85
C CYS A 303 12.49 -21.39 6.26
N GLY A 304 11.81 -20.41 6.84
CA GLY A 304 10.88 -20.69 7.93
C GLY A 304 9.75 -21.53 7.36
N THR A 305 9.73 -22.82 7.66
CA THR A 305 8.60 -23.70 7.41
C THR A 305 7.40 -23.13 8.16
N THR A 306 6.57 -22.34 7.47
CA THR A 306 5.20 -22.17 7.96
C THR A 306 4.55 -23.52 7.71
N THR A 307 4.34 -24.25 8.78
CA THR A 307 3.42 -25.39 8.77
C THR A 307 2.12 -24.90 8.12
N PRO A 308 1.57 -25.62 7.12
CA PRO A 308 0.25 -25.29 6.62
C PRO A 308 -0.70 -25.18 7.81
N PRO A 309 -1.68 -24.23 7.80
CA PRO A 309 -2.62 -24.10 8.90
C PRO A 309 -3.26 -25.46 9.14
N ALA A 310 -3.32 -25.88 10.40
CA ALA A 310 -3.88 -27.18 10.76
C ALA A 310 -5.33 -27.25 10.22
N PRO A 311 -5.73 -28.35 9.57
CA PRO A 311 -7.10 -28.53 9.14
C PRO A 311 -8.03 -28.49 10.36
N LEU A 312 -9.28 -28.08 10.15
CA LEU A 312 -10.28 -28.05 11.20
C LEU A 312 -10.43 -29.50 11.74
N PRO A 313 -10.40 -29.73 13.06
CA PRO A 313 -10.58 -31.08 13.62
C PRO A 313 -11.92 -31.66 13.19
N GLU A 314 -11.98 -32.92 12.82
CA GLU A 314 -13.24 -33.59 12.47
C GLU A 314 -14.19 -33.59 13.66
N ALA A 315 -15.51 -33.40 13.39
CA ALA A 315 -16.55 -33.40 14.41
C ALA A 315 -16.55 -34.71 15.24
N LYS A 316 -16.21 -35.84 14.62
CA LYS A 316 -16.05 -37.17 15.31
C LYS A 316 -14.91 -37.18 16.33
N ALA A 317 -13.82 -36.50 16.07
CA ALA A 317 -12.67 -36.40 16.98
C ALA A 317 -12.99 -35.56 18.23
N LEU A 318 -14.03 -34.76 18.19
CA LEU A 318 -14.51 -33.87 19.26
C LEU A 318 -15.78 -34.44 19.95
N ASN A 319 -16.01 -35.73 19.89
CA ASN A 319 -17.13 -36.45 20.53
C ASN A 319 -18.54 -35.90 20.19
N ASN A 320 -18.73 -35.30 19.04
CA ASN A 320 -19.97 -34.64 18.65
C ASN A 320 -20.50 -33.60 19.68
N GLU A 321 -19.60 -32.91 20.35
CA GLU A 321 -19.94 -31.87 21.30
C GLU A 321 -20.76 -30.76 20.60
N THR A 322 -21.65 -30.09 21.36
CA THR A 322 -22.44 -28.98 20.84
C THR A 322 -21.55 -27.80 20.54
N LEU A 323 -21.66 -27.25 19.33
CA LEU A 323 -20.90 -26.07 18.88
C LEU A 323 -21.77 -24.81 18.98
N TRP A 324 -21.31 -23.88 19.78
CA TRP A 324 -21.93 -22.56 19.94
C TRP A 324 -21.27 -21.57 19.02
N LEU A 325 -22.02 -21.02 18.06
CA LEU A 325 -21.53 -20.03 17.12
C LEU A 325 -21.76 -18.61 17.69
N ALA A 326 -20.71 -18.00 18.23
CA ALA A 326 -20.79 -16.66 18.79
C ALA A 326 -21.13 -15.60 17.73
N LYS A 327 -21.64 -14.44 18.16
CA LYS A 327 -21.76 -13.29 17.25
C LYS A 327 -20.41 -12.91 16.71
N VAL A 328 -20.37 -12.52 15.43
CA VAL A 328 -19.16 -12.01 14.80
C VAL A 328 -18.82 -10.64 15.39
N LYS A 329 -17.63 -10.50 15.96
CA LYS A 329 -17.16 -9.23 16.50
C LYS A 329 -16.68 -8.33 15.36
N ASN A 330 -17.26 -7.14 15.28
CA ASN A 330 -16.83 -6.12 14.35
C ASN A 330 -15.82 -5.15 15.02
N SER A 331 -14.56 -5.30 14.69
CA SER A 331 -13.46 -4.41 15.14
C SER A 331 -13.04 -3.38 14.09
N THR A 332 -13.79 -3.27 12.98
CA THR A 332 -13.46 -2.33 11.88
C THR A 332 -13.81 -0.88 12.21
N GLY A 333 -14.68 -0.63 13.19
CA GLY A 333 -15.24 0.70 13.47
C GLY A 333 -16.28 1.18 12.46
N LEU A 334 -16.61 0.39 11.42
CA LEU A 334 -17.57 0.70 10.36
C LEU A 334 -18.85 -0.15 10.53
N SER A 335 -20.00 0.41 10.18
CA SER A 335 -21.23 -0.37 10.03
C SER A 335 -21.18 -1.13 8.70
N LEU A 336 -20.84 -2.42 8.75
CA LEU A 336 -20.79 -3.31 7.57
C LEU A 336 -22.21 -3.74 7.15
N LEU A 337 -23.07 -2.76 6.86
CA LEU A 337 -24.41 -3.00 6.35
C LEU A 337 -24.36 -3.17 4.84
N LEU A 338 -25.01 -4.21 4.32
CA LEU A 338 -25.14 -4.42 2.89
C LEU A 338 -26.03 -3.33 2.28
N PRO A 339 -25.59 -2.65 1.20
CA PRO A 339 -26.46 -1.74 0.48
C PRO A 339 -27.67 -2.51 -0.07
N ALA A 340 -28.85 -1.90 0.00
CA ALA A 340 -30.06 -2.52 -0.50
C ALA A 340 -29.93 -2.83 -2.00
N THR A 341 -30.10 -4.07 -2.37
CA THR A 341 -29.96 -4.55 -3.76
C THR A 341 -31.10 -4.06 -4.67
N ASN A 342 -32.18 -3.52 -4.09
CA ASN A 342 -33.33 -3.03 -4.84
C ASN A 342 -33.43 -1.49 -4.73
N PRO A 343 -33.29 -0.73 -5.85
CA PRO A 343 -33.32 0.73 -5.85
C PRO A 343 -34.64 1.32 -5.34
N LEU A 344 -35.77 0.61 -5.50
CA LEU A 344 -37.08 1.02 -4.98
C LEU A 344 -37.11 0.95 -3.44
N ARG A 345 -36.40 0.02 -2.84
CA ARG A 345 -36.32 -0.15 -1.39
C ARG A 345 -35.44 0.94 -0.75
N SER A 346 -34.34 1.33 -1.41
CA SER A 346 -33.48 2.43 -0.97
C SER A 346 -34.22 3.78 -0.98
N LEU A 347 -35.10 4.01 -1.95
CA LEU A 347 -35.99 5.18 -1.99
C LEU A 347 -37.03 5.16 -0.90
N ALA A 348 -37.63 3.98 -0.57
CA ALA A 348 -38.58 3.84 0.52
C ALA A 348 -37.95 4.03 1.90
N GLU A 349 -36.68 3.64 2.08
CA GLU A 349 -35.90 3.89 3.29
C GLU A 349 -35.52 5.37 3.45
N MET A 350 -35.15 6.07 2.37
CA MET A 350 -34.95 7.53 2.37
C MET A 350 -36.23 8.30 2.70
N ALA A 351 -37.38 7.76 2.32
CA ALA A 351 -38.69 8.33 2.63
C ALA A 351 -39.18 8.00 4.06
N GLY A 352 -38.36 7.34 4.90
CA GLY A 352 -38.71 6.99 6.28
C GLY A 352 -39.84 5.98 6.44
N LYS A 353 -40.22 5.27 5.36
CA LYS A 353 -41.35 4.31 5.34
C LYS A 353 -40.96 2.87 5.71
N VAL A 354 -39.66 2.56 5.83
CA VAL A 354 -39.17 1.23 6.21
C VAL A 354 -38.12 1.38 7.32
N SER A 355 -38.31 0.61 8.39
CA SER A 355 -37.38 0.59 9.54
C SER A 355 -36.01 0.02 9.13
N SER A 356 -34.93 0.60 9.68
CA SER A 356 -33.54 0.19 9.46
C SER A 356 -33.18 -1.21 9.98
N ASP A 357 -34.09 -1.83 10.74
CA ASP A 357 -33.87 -3.15 11.39
C ASP A 357 -33.78 -4.35 10.42
N TYR A 358 -34.04 -4.15 9.14
CA TYR A 358 -34.00 -5.20 8.12
C TYR A 358 -32.79 -5.17 7.19
N ARG A 359 -31.73 -4.44 7.54
CA ARG A 359 -30.49 -4.50 6.77
C ARG A 359 -29.64 -5.69 7.23
N GLN A 360 -29.52 -6.70 6.36
CA GLN A 360 -28.55 -7.76 6.58
C GLN A 360 -27.14 -7.16 6.67
N SER A 361 -26.42 -7.47 7.73
CA SER A 361 -25.02 -7.09 7.86
C SER A 361 -24.12 -8.19 7.26
N VAL A 362 -22.90 -7.82 6.86
CA VAL A 362 -21.87 -8.78 6.44
C VAL A 362 -21.63 -9.81 7.56
N MET A 363 -21.74 -9.38 8.82
CA MET A 363 -21.58 -10.25 9.99
C MET A 363 -22.66 -11.31 10.10
N ASP A 364 -23.90 -10.96 9.79
CA ASP A 364 -25.03 -11.91 9.84
C ASP A 364 -24.92 -12.94 8.71
N LEU A 365 -24.53 -12.49 7.49
CA LEU A 365 -24.27 -13.39 6.37
C LEU A 365 -23.10 -14.33 6.66
N LEU A 366 -21.98 -13.80 7.17
CA LEU A 366 -20.82 -14.61 7.51
C LEU A 366 -21.19 -15.68 8.57
N ARG A 367 -21.97 -15.29 9.56
CA ARG A 367 -22.41 -16.20 10.61
C ARG A 367 -23.30 -17.30 10.08
N GLU A 368 -24.22 -16.99 9.17
CA GLU A 368 -25.11 -17.96 8.57
C GLU A 368 -24.39 -18.93 7.63
N ASP A 369 -23.48 -18.43 6.78
CA ASP A 369 -22.68 -19.27 5.90
C ASP A 369 -21.72 -20.17 6.69
N LEU A 370 -21.12 -19.66 7.79
CA LEU A 370 -20.31 -20.46 8.70
C LEU A 370 -21.15 -21.57 9.37
N ARG A 371 -22.38 -21.28 9.77
CA ARG A 371 -23.29 -22.28 10.34
C ARG A 371 -23.54 -23.42 9.37
N LEU A 372 -23.93 -23.08 8.13
CA LEU A 372 -24.23 -24.08 7.10
C LEU A 372 -23.02 -24.97 6.78
N GLU A 373 -21.85 -24.41 6.66
CA GLU A 373 -20.62 -25.13 6.34
C GLU A 373 -20.17 -26.06 7.51
N LEU A 374 -20.29 -25.58 8.75
CA LEU A 374 -20.00 -26.39 9.94
C LEU A 374 -20.99 -27.54 10.10
N GLU A 375 -22.26 -27.34 9.81
CA GLU A 375 -23.27 -28.41 9.79
C GLU A 375 -22.98 -29.47 8.71
N GLN A 376 -22.55 -29.05 7.51
CA GLN A 376 -22.11 -29.97 6.45
C GLN A 376 -20.91 -30.81 6.86
N LYS A 377 -20.01 -30.25 7.67
CA LYS A 377 -18.87 -30.98 8.25
C LYS A 377 -19.22 -31.86 9.46
N GLY A 378 -20.50 -31.94 9.80
CA GLY A 378 -21.02 -32.84 10.82
C GLY A 378 -21.01 -32.30 12.25
N PHE A 379 -20.76 -31.01 12.45
CA PHE A 379 -20.87 -30.37 13.76
C PHE A 379 -22.36 -30.15 14.13
N ARG A 380 -22.69 -30.30 15.41
CA ARG A 380 -24.01 -29.93 15.94
C ARG A 380 -23.99 -28.46 16.33
N VAL A 381 -24.35 -27.58 15.38
CA VAL A 381 -24.33 -26.11 15.58
C VAL A 381 -25.66 -25.68 16.20
N THR A 382 -25.61 -24.83 17.22
CA THR A 382 -26.80 -24.23 17.84
C THR A 382 -27.34 -23.08 16.99
N LEU A 383 -28.65 -22.91 17.01
CA LEU A 383 -29.27 -21.77 16.30
C LEU A 383 -28.76 -20.42 16.82
N PRO A 384 -28.52 -19.44 15.93
CA PRO A 384 -28.03 -18.12 16.30
C PRO A 384 -28.82 -17.46 17.43
N GLU A 385 -30.17 -17.55 17.38
CA GLU A 385 -31.03 -16.95 18.39
C GLU A 385 -30.84 -17.56 19.78
N GLN A 386 -30.62 -18.88 19.87
CA GLN A 386 -30.36 -19.56 21.14
C GLN A 386 -28.98 -19.22 21.70
N THR A 387 -27.99 -19.04 20.81
CA THR A 387 -26.66 -18.62 21.18
C THR A 387 -26.68 -17.18 21.69
N ASP A 388 -27.37 -16.26 21.01
CA ASP A 388 -27.47 -14.85 21.36
C ASP A 388 -28.19 -14.59 22.66
N ALA A 389 -29.21 -15.41 22.98
CA ALA A 389 -29.93 -15.35 24.25
C ALA A 389 -29.01 -15.67 25.45
N ARG A 390 -27.99 -16.53 25.22
CA ARG A 390 -27.04 -16.95 26.25
C ARG A 390 -25.72 -16.19 26.22
N PHE A 391 -25.31 -15.64 25.03
CA PHE A 391 -24.12 -14.83 24.82
C PHE A 391 -24.48 -13.41 24.39
N PRO A 392 -24.92 -12.52 25.31
CA PRO A 392 -25.24 -11.14 24.97
C PRO A 392 -24.00 -10.31 24.63
N ALA A 393 -22.81 -10.68 25.16
CA ALA A 393 -21.55 -10.03 24.90
C ALA A 393 -20.70 -10.80 23.87
N PHE A 394 -19.88 -10.09 23.07
CA PHE A 394 -18.98 -10.72 22.10
C PHE A 394 -17.73 -11.26 22.80
N PRO A 395 -17.45 -12.57 22.76
CA PRO A 395 -16.19 -13.10 23.25
C PRO A 395 -15.07 -12.79 22.25
N ALA A 396 -14.30 -11.72 22.51
CA ALA A 396 -13.20 -11.29 21.66
C ALA A 396 -11.93 -12.13 21.86
N GLU A 397 -11.74 -12.63 23.08
CA GLU A 397 -10.55 -13.40 23.48
C GLU A 397 -10.96 -14.75 24.01
N PRO A 398 -10.10 -15.80 23.85
CA PRO A 398 -10.39 -17.14 24.36
C PRO A 398 -10.75 -17.14 25.86
N GLY A 399 -10.02 -16.38 26.67
CA GLY A 399 -10.27 -16.25 28.10
C GLY A 399 -11.64 -15.66 28.45
N ASN A 400 -12.12 -14.69 27.67
CA ASN A 400 -13.45 -14.11 27.82
C ASN A 400 -14.53 -15.09 27.38
N ALA A 401 -14.29 -15.89 26.33
CA ALA A 401 -15.22 -16.93 25.89
C ALA A 401 -15.46 -17.97 27.00
N VAL A 402 -14.39 -18.42 27.69
CA VAL A 402 -14.49 -19.35 28.82
C VAL A 402 -15.26 -18.76 29.98
N ARG A 403 -14.99 -17.51 30.34
CA ARG A 403 -15.72 -16.82 31.41
C ARG A 403 -17.21 -16.74 31.12
N LEU A 404 -17.57 -16.31 29.91
CA LEU A 404 -18.97 -16.21 29.47
C LEU A 404 -19.65 -17.58 29.41
N ALA A 405 -18.93 -18.63 28.97
CA ALA A 405 -19.45 -20.00 28.98
C ALA A 405 -19.75 -20.48 30.39
N ARG A 406 -18.88 -20.25 31.35
CA ARG A 406 -19.09 -20.58 32.76
C ARG A 406 -20.26 -19.83 33.39
N GLU A 407 -20.37 -18.51 33.12
CA GLU A 407 -21.50 -17.70 33.56
C GLU A 407 -22.83 -18.17 32.95
N GLY A 408 -22.83 -18.57 31.65
CA GLY A 408 -23.98 -19.10 30.95
C GLY A 408 -24.27 -20.60 31.16
N LYS A 409 -23.46 -21.32 31.97
CA LYS A 409 -23.54 -22.77 32.19
C LYS A 409 -23.55 -23.55 30.86
N LEU A 410 -22.70 -23.17 29.91
CA LEU A 410 -22.58 -23.81 28.62
C LEU A 410 -21.48 -24.85 28.67
N SER A 411 -21.71 -26.03 28.07
CA SER A 411 -20.71 -27.03 27.82
C SER A 411 -20.54 -27.27 26.33
N GLY A 412 -19.31 -27.63 25.89
CA GLY A 412 -18.98 -27.91 24.50
C GLY A 412 -17.97 -26.96 23.89
N LEU A 413 -18.18 -26.59 22.64
CA LEU A 413 -17.26 -25.80 21.84
C LEU A 413 -17.85 -24.43 21.51
N ILE A 414 -17.00 -23.40 21.43
CA ILE A 414 -17.39 -22.07 20.97
C ILE A 414 -16.57 -21.71 19.74
N PHE A 415 -17.24 -21.31 18.66
CA PHE A 415 -16.61 -20.73 17.50
C PHE A 415 -16.69 -19.20 17.57
N VAL A 416 -15.53 -18.57 17.64
CA VAL A 416 -15.38 -17.11 17.75
C VAL A 416 -14.84 -16.56 16.45
N SER A 417 -15.46 -15.50 15.95
CA SER A 417 -15.05 -14.80 14.73
C SER A 417 -14.87 -13.33 15.02
N GLU A 418 -13.75 -12.74 14.64
CA GLU A 418 -13.45 -11.32 14.77
C GLU A 418 -13.07 -10.76 13.41
N ILE A 419 -13.74 -9.70 12.97
CA ILE A 419 -13.45 -8.96 11.73
C ILE A 419 -12.69 -7.70 12.11
N SER A 420 -11.44 -7.59 11.65
CA SER A 420 -10.60 -6.40 11.79
C SER A 420 -10.71 -5.47 10.58
N ARG A 421 -10.96 -6.03 9.39
CA ARG A 421 -11.15 -5.28 8.15
C ARG A 421 -12.02 -6.07 7.18
N TRP A 422 -13.00 -5.40 6.59
CA TRP A 422 -13.82 -5.96 5.51
C TRP A 422 -14.27 -4.80 4.62
N GLU A 423 -13.48 -4.48 3.62
CA GLU A 423 -13.66 -3.30 2.77
C GLU A 423 -13.58 -3.68 1.30
N ALA A 424 -14.56 -3.24 0.53
CA ALA A 424 -14.51 -3.35 -0.92
C ALA A 424 -13.57 -2.28 -1.48
N ASP A 425 -12.46 -2.70 -2.06
CA ASP A 425 -11.49 -1.85 -2.74
C ASP A 425 -11.98 -1.45 -4.14
N SER A 426 -12.76 -2.34 -4.75
CA SER A 426 -13.47 -2.16 -6.01
C SER A 426 -14.60 -3.18 -6.09
N ARG A 427 -15.44 -3.12 -7.15
CA ARG A 427 -16.45 -4.16 -7.37
C ARG A 427 -15.86 -5.55 -7.62
N GLN A 428 -14.58 -5.64 -7.89
CA GLN A 428 -13.86 -6.89 -8.24
C GLN A 428 -13.08 -7.50 -7.08
N PHE A 429 -12.81 -6.74 -5.99
CA PHE A 429 -12.02 -7.21 -4.86
C PHE A 429 -12.54 -6.65 -3.54
N VAL A 430 -12.59 -7.51 -2.53
CA VAL A 430 -12.89 -7.15 -1.14
C VAL A 430 -11.71 -7.56 -0.27
N ARG A 431 -11.13 -6.60 0.49
CA ARG A 431 -10.07 -6.89 1.45
C ARG A 431 -10.66 -7.42 2.73
N VAL A 432 -10.23 -8.59 3.14
CA VAL A 432 -10.72 -9.27 4.33
C VAL A 432 -9.56 -9.55 5.28
N PHE A 433 -9.72 -9.09 6.53
CA PHE A 433 -8.89 -9.45 7.67
C PHE A 433 -9.83 -9.96 8.76
N ALA A 434 -9.82 -11.26 8.98
CA ALA A 434 -10.67 -11.91 9.95
C ALA A 434 -9.93 -13.03 10.67
N ASP A 435 -10.15 -13.13 11.97
CA ASP A 435 -9.60 -14.17 12.85
C ASP A 435 -10.72 -15.11 13.28
N PHE A 436 -10.47 -16.41 13.17
CA PHE A 436 -11.40 -17.45 13.52
C PHE A 436 -10.76 -18.40 14.52
N LYS A 437 -11.48 -18.74 15.61
CA LYS A 437 -10.98 -19.61 16.67
C LYS A 437 -12.05 -20.58 17.13
N LEU A 438 -11.65 -21.83 17.33
CA LEU A 438 -12.45 -22.85 17.99
C LEU A 438 -11.90 -23.06 19.39
N VAL A 439 -12.71 -22.81 20.40
CA VAL A 439 -12.31 -22.79 21.80
C VAL A 439 -13.17 -23.79 22.58
N ARG A 440 -12.57 -24.58 23.45
CA ARG A 440 -13.31 -25.45 24.38
C ARG A 440 -13.78 -24.65 25.59
N THR A 441 -15.04 -24.85 26.01
CA THR A 441 -15.64 -24.07 27.09
C THR A 441 -15.10 -24.43 28.48
N ASP A 442 -14.62 -25.68 28.69
CA ASP A 442 -14.24 -26.21 29.98
C ASP A 442 -12.92 -25.60 30.49
N ASP A 443 -11.91 -25.61 29.65
CA ASP A 443 -10.54 -25.21 30.00
C ASP A 443 -10.07 -23.94 29.27
N GLY A 444 -10.75 -23.54 28.20
CA GLY A 444 -10.41 -22.39 27.36
C GLY A 444 -9.29 -22.68 26.37
N SER A 445 -8.98 -23.94 26.15
CA SER A 445 -8.00 -24.32 25.15
C SER A 445 -8.46 -23.95 23.75
N VAL A 446 -7.60 -23.31 22.98
CA VAL A 446 -7.82 -23.05 21.56
C VAL A 446 -7.47 -24.32 20.80
N LEU A 447 -8.50 -24.99 20.30
CA LEU A 447 -8.35 -26.26 19.55
C LEU A 447 -7.94 -26.00 18.10
N TRP A 448 -8.35 -24.87 17.57
CA TRP A 448 -8.05 -24.47 16.20
C TRP A 448 -8.12 -22.95 16.06
N GLU A 449 -7.21 -22.40 15.27
CA GLU A 449 -7.16 -20.98 14.93
C GLU A 449 -6.78 -20.83 13.48
N ARG A 450 -7.49 -19.95 12.78
CA ARG A 450 -7.16 -19.56 11.41
C ARG A 450 -7.36 -18.07 11.21
N ARG A 451 -6.35 -17.44 10.61
CA ARG A 451 -6.38 -16.04 10.23
C ARG A 451 -6.46 -15.92 8.72
N ILE A 452 -7.41 -15.14 8.22
CA ILE A 452 -7.55 -14.80 6.80
C ILE A 452 -7.19 -13.35 6.63
N GLN A 453 -6.15 -13.09 5.83
CA GLN A 453 -5.66 -11.75 5.50
C GLN A 453 -5.35 -11.71 4.00
N ARG A 454 -6.36 -11.38 3.20
CA ARG A 454 -6.20 -11.33 1.75
C ARG A 454 -7.23 -10.45 1.05
N ALA A 455 -6.96 -10.11 -0.21
CA ALA A 455 -7.95 -9.58 -1.12
C ALA A 455 -8.73 -10.73 -1.77
N VAL A 456 -10.02 -10.78 -1.52
CA VAL A 456 -10.92 -11.81 -2.07
C VAL A 456 -11.43 -11.32 -3.42
N PRO A 457 -11.22 -12.08 -4.52
CA PRO A 457 -11.70 -11.70 -5.84
C PRO A 457 -13.23 -11.90 -5.94
N THR A 458 -13.91 -10.90 -6.48
CA THR A 458 -15.36 -10.93 -6.71
C THR A 458 -15.70 -10.54 -8.16
N PRO A 459 -15.19 -11.30 -9.16
CA PRO A 459 -15.24 -10.92 -10.58
C PRO A 459 -16.67 -10.88 -11.16
N SER A 460 -17.61 -11.60 -10.55
CA SER A 460 -19.02 -11.67 -10.96
C SER A 460 -19.89 -10.56 -10.36
N ALA A 461 -19.35 -9.78 -9.43
CA ALA A 461 -20.14 -8.78 -8.73
C ALA A 461 -20.54 -7.61 -9.64
N THR A 462 -21.83 -7.37 -9.77
CA THR A 462 -22.39 -6.24 -10.54
C THR A 462 -22.49 -4.96 -9.73
N ASN A 463 -22.55 -5.09 -8.39
CA ASN A 463 -22.62 -3.98 -7.44
C ASN A 463 -21.84 -4.32 -6.13
N LEU A 464 -21.64 -3.32 -5.28
CA LEU A 464 -20.91 -3.48 -4.01
C LEU A 464 -21.57 -4.49 -3.06
N GLY A 465 -22.92 -4.52 -2.99
CA GLY A 465 -23.63 -5.48 -2.14
C GLY A 465 -23.36 -6.92 -2.55
N GLN A 466 -23.33 -7.19 -3.86
CA GLN A 466 -22.97 -8.51 -4.38
C GLN A 466 -21.50 -8.84 -4.14
N ALA A 467 -20.58 -7.86 -4.26
CA ALA A 467 -19.17 -8.06 -3.96
C ALA A 467 -18.97 -8.49 -2.49
N TYR A 468 -19.67 -7.87 -1.55
CA TYR A 468 -19.62 -8.28 -0.14
C TYR A 468 -20.20 -9.69 0.06
N THR A 469 -21.34 -10.02 -0.55
CA THR A 469 -21.95 -11.36 -0.46
C THR A 469 -21.03 -12.44 -1.03
N ASP A 470 -20.47 -12.22 -2.22
CA ASP A 470 -19.54 -13.14 -2.87
C ASP A 470 -18.27 -13.31 -2.04
N SER A 471 -17.77 -12.23 -1.43
CA SER A 471 -16.58 -12.29 -0.56
C SER A 471 -16.82 -13.11 0.71
N VAL A 472 -18.01 -13.09 1.29
CA VAL A 472 -18.35 -13.93 2.44
C VAL A 472 -18.29 -15.40 2.07
N LYS A 473 -18.90 -15.80 0.97
CA LYS A 473 -18.88 -17.19 0.48
C LYS A 473 -17.47 -17.69 0.22
N GLU A 474 -16.65 -16.88 -0.44
CA GLU A 474 -15.26 -17.22 -0.75
C GLU A 474 -14.41 -17.36 0.52
N VAL A 475 -14.60 -16.48 1.50
CA VAL A 475 -13.92 -16.56 2.81
C VAL A 475 -14.31 -17.82 3.56
N VAL A 476 -15.60 -18.17 3.61
CA VAL A 476 -16.07 -19.38 4.28
C VAL A 476 -15.56 -20.63 3.57
N HIS A 477 -15.62 -20.67 2.24
CA HIS A 477 -15.06 -21.77 1.46
C HIS A 477 -13.58 -21.98 1.76
N ASP A 478 -12.77 -20.91 1.73
CA ASP A 478 -11.33 -21.00 2.02
C ASP A 478 -11.00 -21.35 3.46
N LEU A 479 -11.84 -20.93 4.40
CA LEU A 479 -11.66 -21.24 5.79
C LEU A 479 -11.63 -22.76 6.02
N PHE A 480 -12.37 -23.50 5.21
CA PHE A 480 -12.55 -24.95 5.32
C PHE A 480 -11.93 -25.76 4.19
N ALA A 481 -11.43 -25.11 3.12
CA ALA A 481 -10.67 -25.71 2.04
C ALA A 481 -9.20 -25.88 2.47
N GLY A 482 -8.85 -26.92 3.21
CA GLY A 482 -7.45 -27.12 3.61
C GLY A 482 -7.23 -28.47 4.18
#